data_d6a47ae8aab9e03f04b4f24c41e4ef8d
#
_entry.id   d6a47ae8aab9e03f04b4f24c41e4ef8d
#
_cell.length_a   1.000
_cell.length_b   1.000
_cell.length_c   1.000
_cell.angle_alpha   90.00
_cell.angle_beta   90.00
_cell.angle_gamma   90.00
#
_symmetry.space_group_name_H-M   'P 1'
#
loop_
_entity.id
_entity.type
_entity.pdbx_description
1 polymer ?
#
loop_
_entity_poly.entity_id
_entity_poly.type
_entity_poly.pdbx_seq_one_letter_code
_entity_poly.pdbx_strand_id
1 'polypeptide(L)'
;MIDTLPDNYEVALDWGHDDWKPYFDALLESELTADTVDTWLQNRDKVTRLMFEVGARIRVATTVDTTDEVAENRLKKFMGEVNPEAQKVNFELDKRLVESGLAPDELKIPLRNVEASLKLFREENLPLITKLSNLNMQYNKIAGAQTVEWEGEERTLSQMYPLLKSTDREVREKVYHLIQNRIKADREAYNDLWRELMDTRKQMVENAGLDNYRQYAWLDRNRHDYSPEDALEFTEAIASVAVPANERRLEKARKKMGYDSLKPWDASVDPDGREPLKAYETVEEFINKSEAVFNQVDPELGSYFKTM
;
A
#
# COMPACT_ATOMS: atom_id res chain seq x y z
N MET A 1 -17.23 -21.88 22.11
CA MET A 1 -16.02 -21.06 22.14
C MET A 1 -16.22 -19.78 21.29
N ILE A 2 -16.53 -19.87 19.97
CA ILE A 2 -16.68 -18.66 19.13
C ILE A 2 -17.75 -17.67 19.64
N ASP A 3 -18.82 -18.16 20.27
CA ASP A 3 -19.87 -17.30 20.82
C ASP A 3 -19.44 -16.48 22.06
N THR A 4 -18.25 -16.76 22.61
CA THR A 4 -17.65 -15.95 23.69
C THR A 4 -16.66 -14.90 23.17
N LEU A 5 -16.49 -14.79 21.84
CA LEU A 5 -15.66 -13.75 21.23
C LEU A 5 -16.29 -12.38 21.51
N PRO A 6 -15.55 -11.39 22.00
CA PRO A 6 -16.11 -10.07 22.26
C PRO A 6 -16.55 -9.37 20.98
N ASP A 7 -17.68 -8.66 21.04
CA ASP A 7 -18.15 -7.82 19.94
C ASP A 7 -17.40 -6.49 19.87
N ASN A 8 -16.73 -6.09 20.98
CA ASN A 8 -15.99 -4.83 21.08
C ASN A 8 -14.48 -5.10 20.99
N TYR A 9 -13.83 -4.50 19.99
CA TYR A 9 -12.38 -4.59 19.77
C TYR A 9 -11.55 -4.07 20.95
N GLU A 10 -12.08 -3.13 21.76
CA GLU A 10 -11.36 -2.54 22.90
C GLU A 10 -10.91 -3.59 23.92
N VAL A 11 -11.72 -4.64 24.11
CA VAL A 11 -11.40 -5.76 24.99
C VAL A 11 -10.15 -6.52 24.49
N ALA A 12 -9.93 -6.55 23.18
CA ALA A 12 -8.86 -7.33 22.54
C ALA A 12 -7.61 -6.51 22.16
N LEU A 13 -7.56 -5.21 22.46
CA LEU A 13 -6.41 -4.36 22.12
C LEU A 13 -5.08 -4.82 22.72
N ASP A 14 -5.13 -5.43 23.91
CA ASP A 14 -3.95 -5.92 24.64
C ASP A 14 -3.76 -7.43 24.53
N TRP A 15 -4.60 -8.13 23.75
CA TRP A 15 -4.53 -9.57 23.59
C TRP A 15 -3.22 -10.02 22.94
N GLY A 16 -2.65 -11.09 23.46
CA GLY A 16 -1.50 -11.80 22.90
C GLY A 16 -1.94 -13.12 22.26
N HIS A 17 -0.95 -13.92 21.87
CA HIS A 17 -1.20 -15.22 21.26
C HIS A 17 -2.13 -16.11 22.12
N ASP A 18 -1.90 -16.19 23.43
CA ASP A 18 -2.66 -17.09 24.33
C ASP A 18 -4.13 -16.69 24.45
N ASP A 19 -4.47 -15.41 24.27
CA ASP A 19 -5.84 -14.93 24.29
C ASP A 19 -6.59 -15.29 23.00
N TRP A 20 -5.90 -15.25 21.84
CA TRP A 20 -6.46 -15.61 20.54
C TRP A 20 -6.51 -17.13 20.31
N LYS A 21 -5.56 -17.88 20.89
CA LYS A 21 -5.39 -19.31 20.66
C LYS A 21 -6.66 -20.14 20.84
N PRO A 22 -7.51 -19.95 21.87
CA PRO A 22 -8.74 -20.74 22.03
C PRO A 22 -9.71 -20.59 20.84
N TYR A 23 -9.75 -19.42 20.21
CA TYR A 23 -10.60 -19.16 19.04
C TYR A 23 -9.99 -19.77 17.77
N PHE A 24 -8.68 -19.73 17.63
CA PHE A 24 -7.97 -20.40 16.53
C PHE A 24 -8.12 -21.91 16.60
N ASP A 25 -7.92 -22.50 17.77
CA ASP A 25 -8.12 -23.94 18.01
C ASP A 25 -9.56 -24.35 17.69
N ALA A 26 -10.56 -23.59 18.16
CA ALA A 26 -11.96 -23.86 17.88
C ALA A 26 -12.30 -23.84 16.38
N LEU A 27 -11.68 -22.97 15.59
CA LEU A 27 -11.83 -22.96 14.13
C LEU A 27 -11.15 -24.16 13.48
N LEU A 28 -9.93 -24.49 13.89
CA LEU A 28 -9.18 -25.62 13.36
C LEU A 28 -9.83 -26.97 13.67
N GLU A 29 -10.41 -27.12 14.85
CA GLU A 29 -11.09 -28.35 15.30
C GLU A 29 -12.53 -28.48 14.79
N SER A 30 -13.15 -27.38 14.33
CA SER A 30 -14.52 -27.37 13.83
C SER A 30 -14.69 -28.25 12.60
N GLU A 31 -15.82 -28.94 12.52
CA GLU A 31 -16.16 -29.82 11.40
C GLU A 31 -16.53 -28.97 10.15
N LEU A 32 -15.97 -29.34 9.02
CA LEU A 32 -16.26 -28.72 7.71
C LEU A 32 -16.90 -29.75 6.79
N THR A 33 -18.22 -29.67 6.69
CA THR A 33 -19.08 -30.54 5.85
C THR A 33 -20.07 -29.68 5.07
N ALA A 34 -20.84 -30.31 4.17
CA ALA A 34 -21.89 -29.60 3.43
C ALA A 34 -22.94 -28.96 4.35
N ASP A 35 -23.22 -29.58 5.52
CA ASP A 35 -24.22 -29.07 6.48
C ASP A 35 -23.65 -27.96 7.39
N THR A 36 -22.34 -27.88 7.56
CA THR A 36 -21.69 -26.95 8.51
C THR A 36 -20.92 -25.81 7.85
N VAL A 37 -20.71 -25.84 6.54
CA VAL A 37 -19.84 -24.87 5.82
C VAL A 37 -20.27 -23.42 6.05
N ASP A 38 -21.55 -23.10 6.02
CA ASP A 38 -22.03 -21.74 6.24
C ASP A 38 -21.74 -21.24 7.66
N THR A 39 -21.98 -22.08 8.66
CA THR A 39 -21.67 -21.76 10.07
C THR A 39 -20.15 -21.65 10.27
N TRP A 40 -19.38 -22.52 9.62
CA TRP A 40 -17.92 -22.49 9.67
C TRP A 40 -17.36 -21.18 9.08
N LEU A 41 -17.86 -20.73 7.92
CA LEU A 41 -17.51 -19.48 7.30
C LEU A 41 -17.89 -18.27 8.18
N GLN A 42 -19.09 -18.28 8.76
CA GLN A 42 -19.54 -17.22 9.67
C GLN A 42 -18.65 -17.13 10.93
N ASN A 43 -18.29 -18.26 11.52
CA ASN A 43 -17.41 -18.28 12.68
C ASN A 43 -16.01 -17.80 12.35
N ARG A 44 -15.46 -18.20 11.21
CA ARG A 44 -14.20 -17.69 10.70
C ARG A 44 -14.25 -16.16 10.48
N ASP A 45 -15.33 -15.67 9.86
CA ASP A 45 -15.53 -14.22 9.62
C ASP A 45 -15.55 -13.43 10.94
N LYS A 46 -16.25 -13.92 11.97
CA LYS A 46 -16.26 -13.26 13.28
C LYS A 46 -14.87 -13.06 13.86
N VAL A 47 -14.06 -14.12 13.90
CA VAL A 47 -12.68 -14.06 14.44
C VAL A 47 -11.79 -13.16 13.58
N THR A 48 -11.85 -13.34 12.27
CA THR A 48 -11.02 -12.55 11.31
C THR A 48 -11.37 -11.08 11.36
N ARG A 49 -12.65 -10.73 11.44
CA ARG A 49 -13.13 -9.34 11.49
C ARG A 49 -12.66 -8.64 12.76
N LEU A 50 -12.82 -9.28 13.93
CA LEU A 50 -12.34 -8.69 15.18
C LEU A 50 -10.83 -8.50 15.16
N MET A 51 -10.09 -9.50 14.70
CA MET A 51 -8.62 -9.42 14.60
C MET A 51 -8.17 -8.32 13.64
N PHE A 52 -8.85 -8.18 12.50
CA PHE A 52 -8.57 -7.11 11.53
C PHE A 52 -8.84 -5.73 12.14
N GLU A 53 -9.96 -5.56 12.84
CA GLU A 53 -10.30 -4.30 13.50
C GLU A 53 -9.28 -3.94 14.58
N VAL A 54 -8.92 -4.89 15.46
CA VAL A 54 -7.87 -4.69 16.48
C VAL A 54 -6.56 -4.24 15.83
N GLY A 55 -6.10 -4.96 14.82
CA GLY A 55 -4.86 -4.62 14.10
C GLY A 55 -4.91 -3.24 13.43
N ALA A 56 -6.06 -2.88 12.84
CA ALA A 56 -6.29 -1.57 12.23
C ALA A 56 -6.26 -0.44 13.29
N ARG A 57 -6.97 -0.61 14.41
CA ARG A 57 -7.02 0.38 15.50
C ARG A 57 -5.65 0.62 16.14
N ILE A 58 -4.91 -0.45 16.41
CA ILE A 58 -3.54 -0.36 16.93
C ILE A 58 -2.64 0.42 15.95
N ARG A 59 -2.73 0.11 14.66
CA ARG A 59 -1.93 0.79 13.63
C ARG A 59 -2.29 2.27 13.50
N VAL A 60 -3.59 2.60 13.52
CA VAL A 60 -4.05 4.00 13.47
C VAL A 60 -3.53 4.78 14.68
N ALA A 61 -3.60 4.22 15.90
CA ALA A 61 -3.09 4.87 17.10
C ALA A 61 -1.62 5.27 16.97
N THR A 62 -0.75 4.39 16.42
CA THR A 62 0.69 4.71 16.21
C THR A 62 0.94 5.76 15.12
N THR A 63 -0.05 6.08 14.30
CA THR A 63 0.07 7.13 13.27
C THR A 63 -0.51 8.46 13.72
N VAL A 64 -1.49 8.44 14.61
CA VAL A 64 -2.09 9.65 15.20
C VAL A 64 -1.13 10.31 16.18
N ASP A 65 -0.48 9.51 17.04
CA ASP A 65 0.56 9.97 17.93
C ASP A 65 1.78 9.04 17.84
N THR A 66 2.82 9.49 17.13
CA THR A 66 4.06 8.73 16.94
C THR A 66 4.92 8.63 18.19
N THR A 67 4.54 9.28 19.29
CA THR A 67 5.21 9.24 20.59
C THR A 67 4.46 8.39 21.62
N ASP A 68 3.31 7.82 21.27
CA ASP A 68 2.54 6.93 22.13
C ASP A 68 3.24 5.55 22.26
N GLU A 69 3.97 5.38 23.37
CA GLU A 69 4.67 4.12 23.67
C GLU A 69 3.70 2.95 23.90
N VAL A 70 2.48 3.19 24.38
CA VAL A 70 1.46 2.14 24.60
C VAL A 70 1.01 1.60 23.24
N ALA A 71 0.65 2.47 22.31
CA ALA A 71 0.29 2.08 20.95
C ALA A 71 1.42 1.35 20.23
N GLU A 72 2.67 1.84 20.37
CA GLU A 72 3.85 1.18 19.80
C GLU A 72 4.05 -0.23 20.36
N ASN A 73 3.92 -0.40 21.67
CA ASN A 73 4.08 -1.72 22.32
C ASN A 73 2.97 -2.69 21.92
N ARG A 74 1.70 -2.22 21.81
CA ARG A 74 0.59 -3.02 21.26
C ARG A 74 0.88 -3.48 19.84
N LEU A 75 1.37 -2.58 18.98
CA LEU A 75 1.73 -2.92 17.61
C LEU A 75 2.85 -3.97 17.56
N LYS A 76 3.90 -3.80 18.35
CA LYS A 76 5.00 -4.77 18.42
C LYS A 76 4.51 -6.14 18.87
N LYS A 77 3.68 -6.20 19.90
CA LYS A 77 3.09 -7.45 20.40
C LYS A 77 2.21 -8.10 19.35
N PHE A 78 1.28 -7.35 18.75
CA PHE A 78 0.37 -7.85 17.73
C PHE A 78 1.12 -8.38 16.51
N MET A 79 2.09 -7.64 15.99
CA MET A 79 2.87 -8.03 14.81
C MET A 79 3.90 -9.13 15.08
N GLY A 80 4.40 -9.23 16.30
CA GLY A 80 5.43 -10.21 16.67
C GLY A 80 4.89 -11.54 17.19
N GLU A 81 3.74 -11.52 17.87
CA GLU A 81 3.19 -12.71 18.54
C GLU A 81 1.89 -13.20 17.88
N VAL A 82 0.94 -12.30 17.61
CA VAL A 82 -0.40 -12.66 17.14
C VAL A 82 -0.42 -12.91 15.64
N ASN A 83 0.10 -11.97 14.85
CA ASN A 83 -0.01 -12.01 13.41
C ASN A 83 0.67 -13.23 12.75
N PRO A 84 1.87 -13.68 13.18
CA PRO A 84 2.50 -14.88 12.61
C PRO A 84 1.68 -16.14 12.84
N GLU A 85 1.12 -16.31 14.04
CA GLU A 85 0.28 -17.48 14.34
C GLU A 85 -1.06 -17.41 13.60
N ALA A 86 -1.67 -16.24 13.53
CA ALA A 86 -2.87 -16.02 12.72
C ALA A 86 -2.65 -16.36 11.24
N GLN A 87 -1.48 -16.06 10.67
CA GLN A 87 -1.14 -16.42 9.29
C GLN A 87 -1.08 -17.93 9.10
N LYS A 88 -0.48 -18.68 10.05
CA LYS A 88 -0.45 -20.15 10.00
C LYS A 88 -1.85 -20.76 10.10
N VAL A 89 -2.65 -20.25 11.04
CA VAL A 89 -4.04 -20.71 11.22
C VAL A 89 -4.85 -20.43 9.95
N ASN A 90 -4.79 -19.22 9.42
CA ASN A 90 -5.50 -18.87 8.19
C ASN A 90 -5.05 -19.74 7.01
N PHE A 91 -3.77 -20.05 6.90
CA PHE A 91 -3.27 -20.98 5.88
C PHE A 91 -3.92 -22.35 5.97
N GLU A 92 -4.01 -22.95 7.17
CA GLU A 92 -4.65 -24.24 7.36
C GLU A 92 -6.16 -24.20 7.12
N LEU A 93 -6.84 -23.13 7.54
CA LEU A 93 -8.27 -22.95 7.28
C LEU A 93 -8.54 -22.77 5.77
N ASP A 94 -7.72 -21.99 5.09
CA ASP A 94 -7.80 -21.79 3.64
C ASP A 94 -7.58 -23.10 2.87
N LYS A 95 -6.57 -23.86 3.27
CA LYS A 95 -6.26 -25.17 2.69
C LYS A 95 -7.46 -26.13 2.87
N ARG A 96 -8.01 -26.22 4.08
CA ARG A 96 -9.19 -27.06 4.34
C ARG A 96 -10.40 -26.66 3.50
N LEU A 97 -10.66 -25.35 3.35
CA LEU A 97 -11.77 -24.85 2.54
C LEU A 97 -11.60 -25.20 1.05
N VAL A 98 -10.39 -24.98 0.50
CA VAL A 98 -10.08 -25.31 -0.90
C VAL A 98 -10.16 -26.82 -1.15
N GLU A 99 -9.54 -27.65 -0.28
CA GLU A 99 -9.51 -29.10 -0.44
C GLU A 99 -10.90 -29.75 -0.25
N SER A 100 -11.78 -29.13 0.54
CA SER A 100 -13.15 -29.64 0.74
C SER A 100 -14.04 -29.52 -0.49
N GLY A 101 -13.79 -28.54 -1.37
CA GLY A 101 -14.66 -28.21 -2.50
C GLY A 101 -16.06 -27.71 -2.08
N LEU A 102 -16.26 -27.35 -0.80
CA LEU A 102 -17.56 -26.95 -0.24
C LEU A 102 -17.81 -25.43 -0.28
N ALA A 103 -16.86 -24.64 -0.81
CA ALA A 103 -17.04 -23.20 -0.87
C ALA A 103 -18.24 -22.83 -1.76
N PRO A 104 -19.13 -21.91 -1.29
CA PRO A 104 -20.22 -21.40 -2.10
C PRO A 104 -19.75 -20.73 -3.39
N ASP A 105 -20.57 -20.77 -4.45
CA ASP A 105 -20.24 -20.18 -5.77
C ASP A 105 -19.92 -18.67 -5.68
N GLU A 106 -20.54 -17.97 -4.75
CA GLU A 106 -20.30 -16.55 -4.47
C GLU A 106 -18.87 -16.27 -4.04
N LEU A 107 -18.16 -17.25 -3.48
CA LEU A 107 -16.76 -17.14 -3.06
C LEU A 107 -15.75 -17.51 -4.15
N LYS A 108 -16.17 -17.76 -5.38
CA LYS A 108 -15.29 -18.17 -6.49
C LYS A 108 -14.11 -17.19 -6.71
N ILE A 109 -14.36 -15.87 -6.65
CA ILE A 109 -13.29 -14.87 -6.81
C ILE A 109 -12.38 -14.81 -5.58
N PRO A 110 -12.90 -14.68 -4.32
CA PRO A 110 -12.07 -14.79 -3.13
C PRO A 110 -11.25 -16.09 -3.09
N LEU A 111 -11.85 -17.23 -3.46
CA LEU A 111 -11.16 -18.52 -3.46
C LEU A 111 -9.93 -18.54 -4.38
N ARG A 112 -10.03 -17.96 -5.57
CA ARG A 112 -8.91 -17.82 -6.50
C ARG A 112 -7.72 -17.08 -5.87
N ASN A 113 -8.01 -16.05 -5.04
CA ASN A 113 -6.99 -15.32 -4.29
C ASN A 113 -6.38 -16.20 -3.19
N VAL A 114 -7.21 -16.96 -2.49
CA VAL A 114 -6.78 -17.93 -1.48
C VAL A 114 -5.85 -18.97 -2.10
N GLU A 115 -6.23 -19.58 -3.21
CA GLU A 115 -5.39 -20.54 -3.94
C GLU A 115 -4.02 -19.95 -4.35
N ALA A 116 -3.99 -18.68 -4.78
CA ALA A 116 -2.74 -18.01 -5.09
C ALA A 116 -1.86 -17.83 -3.83
N SER A 117 -2.47 -17.45 -2.71
CA SER A 117 -1.80 -17.31 -1.42
C SER A 117 -1.23 -18.66 -0.93
N LEU A 118 -2.00 -19.74 -1.05
CA LEU A 118 -1.55 -21.11 -0.71
C LEU A 118 -0.33 -21.54 -1.56
N LYS A 119 -0.30 -21.19 -2.85
CA LYS A 119 0.84 -21.47 -3.74
C LYS A 119 2.11 -20.74 -3.30
N LEU A 120 1.97 -19.54 -2.73
CA LEU A 120 3.09 -18.69 -2.31
C LEU A 120 3.56 -18.97 -0.88
N PHE A 121 2.68 -19.45 -0.02
CA PHE A 121 3.00 -19.62 1.40
C PHE A 121 4.15 -20.62 1.61
N ARG A 122 5.14 -20.17 2.35
CA ARG A 122 6.24 -20.98 2.90
C ARG A 122 6.58 -20.44 4.28
N GLU A 123 6.72 -21.30 5.27
CA GLU A 123 7.11 -20.88 6.64
C GLU A 123 8.47 -20.18 6.62
N GLU A 124 9.39 -20.63 5.77
CA GLU A 124 10.71 -20.03 5.59
C GLU A 124 10.65 -18.58 5.07
N ASN A 125 9.52 -18.19 4.46
CA ASN A 125 9.31 -16.83 3.97
C ASN A 125 8.80 -15.85 5.05
N LEU A 126 8.28 -16.33 6.17
CA LEU A 126 7.77 -15.45 7.24
C LEU A 126 8.82 -14.48 7.78
N PRO A 127 10.06 -14.91 8.12
CA PRO A 127 11.10 -13.96 8.53
C PRO A 127 11.54 -13.02 7.39
N LEU A 128 11.48 -13.48 6.14
CA LEU A 128 11.81 -12.65 4.96
C LEU A 128 10.76 -11.57 4.71
N ILE A 129 9.47 -11.85 4.92
CA ILE A 129 8.38 -10.88 4.87
C ILE A 129 8.59 -9.79 5.93
N THR A 130 8.94 -10.18 7.15
CA THR A 130 9.27 -9.23 8.22
C THR A 130 10.49 -8.39 7.84
N LYS A 131 11.54 -8.99 7.27
CA LYS A 131 12.71 -8.27 6.77
C LYS A 131 12.33 -7.27 5.67
N LEU A 132 11.50 -7.65 4.69
CA LEU A 132 11.01 -6.73 3.64
C LEU A 132 10.23 -5.54 4.24
N SER A 133 9.41 -5.78 5.25
CA SER A 133 8.69 -4.71 5.95
C SER A 133 9.66 -3.71 6.59
N ASN A 134 10.70 -4.21 7.27
CA ASN A 134 11.74 -3.38 7.87
C ASN A 134 12.54 -2.57 6.83
N LEU A 135 12.88 -3.19 5.68
CA LEU A 135 13.56 -2.51 4.58
C LEU A 135 12.68 -1.41 3.96
N ASN A 136 11.37 -1.66 3.83
CA ASN A 136 10.43 -0.63 3.38
C ASN A 136 10.32 0.54 4.37
N MET A 137 10.36 0.27 5.69
CA MET A 137 10.41 1.34 6.69
C MET A 137 11.71 2.16 6.59
N GLN A 138 12.85 1.53 6.30
CA GLN A 138 14.11 2.25 6.07
C GLN A 138 14.01 3.16 4.84
N TYR A 139 13.40 2.68 3.74
CA TYR A 139 13.12 3.52 2.58
C TYR A 139 12.31 4.77 2.96
N ASN A 140 11.23 4.59 3.73
CA ASN A 140 10.38 5.70 4.16
C ASN A 140 11.13 6.68 5.06
N LYS A 141 12.02 6.20 5.94
CA LYS A 141 12.88 7.06 6.78
C LYS A 141 13.83 7.89 5.95
N ILE A 142 14.51 7.29 4.95
CA ILE A 142 15.41 8.02 4.06
C ILE A 142 14.62 9.08 3.27
N ALA A 143 13.50 8.68 2.65
CA ALA A 143 12.68 9.60 1.84
C ALA A 143 12.06 10.72 2.69
N GLY A 144 11.56 10.40 3.90
CA GLY A 144 10.93 11.35 4.79
C GLY A 144 11.89 12.39 5.39
N ALA A 145 13.18 12.03 5.50
CA ALA A 145 14.22 12.94 5.99
C ALA A 145 14.78 13.89 4.91
N GLN A 146 14.26 13.82 3.67
CA GLN A 146 14.75 14.65 2.58
C GLN A 146 14.18 16.07 2.66
N THR A 147 15.01 17.03 3.07
CA THR A 147 14.68 18.44 3.12
C THR A 147 15.73 19.26 2.34
N VAL A 148 15.36 20.45 1.94
CA VAL A 148 16.21 21.43 1.27
C VAL A 148 15.99 22.81 1.89
N GLU A 149 17.00 23.68 1.81
CA GLU A 149 16.85 25.07 2.18
C GLU A 149 16.31 25.87 0.99
N TRP A 150 15.22 26.59 1.20
CA TRP A 150 14.58 27.48 0.24
C TRP A 150 14.18 28.80 0.90
N GLU A 151 14.73 29.92 0.42
CA GLU A 151 14.43 31.26 0.93
C GLU A 151 14.65 31.44 2.43
N GLY A 152 15.67 30.75 2.98
CA GLY A 152 16.02 30.81 4.40
C GLY A 152 15.19 29.89 5.30
N GLU A 153 14.33 29.05 4.72
CA GLU A 153 13.54 28.06 5.44
C GLU A 153 13.87 26.65 5.00
N GLU A 154 13.86 25.71 5.94
CA GLU A 154 13.93 24.27 5.64
C GLU A 154 12.57 23.78 5.15
N ARG A 155 12.54 23.15 3.97
CA ARG A 155 11.32 22.62 3.34
C ARG A 155 11.51 21.18 2.91
N THR A 156 10.45 20.38 3.07
CA THR A 156 10.40 19.01 2.54
C THR A 156 10.32 19.02 1.00
N LEU A 157 10.74 17.91 0.36
CA LEU A 157 10.62 17.82 -1.10
C LEU A 157 9.16 17.97 -1.57
N SER A 158 8.20 17.48 -0.79
CA SER A 158 6.76 17.63 -1.09
C SER A 158 6.33 19.09 -1.14
N GLN A 159 6.88 19.95 -0.30
CA GLN A 159 6.63 21.40 -0.31
C GLN A 159 7.31 22.10 -1.50
N MET A 160 8.36 21.48 -2.07
CA MET A 160 9.08 22.04 -3.22
C MET A 160 8.42 21.72 -4.56
N TYR A 161 7.77 20.56 -4.72
CA TYR A 161 7.18 20.15 -6.00
C TYR A 161 6.18 21.16 -6.61
N PRO A 162 5.30 21.84 -5.85
CA PRO A 162 4.43 22.87 -6.41
C PRO A 162 5.18 24.01 -7.13
N LEU A 163 6.40 24.36 -6.68
CA LEU A 163 7.22 25.39 -7.27
C LEU A 163 7.72 25.03 -8.68
N LEU A 164 7.75 23.75 -9.05
CA LEU A 164 8.03 23.30 -10.43
C LEU A 164 6.94 23.69 -11.43
N LYS A 165 5.79 24.20 -10.95
CA LYS A 165 4.72 24.74 -11.78
C LYS A 165 4.77 26.27 -11.90
N SER A 166 5.72 26.95 -11.24
CA SER A 166 5.91 28.39 -11.34
C SER A 166 6.00 28.84 -12.80
N THR A 167 5.44 29.99 -13.13
CA THR A 167 5.60 30.63 -14.45
C THR A 167 7.02 31.11 -14.69
N ASP A 168 7.80 31.39 -13.62
CA ASP A 168 9.20 31.73 -13.68
C ASP A 168 10.09 30.49 -13.92
N ARG A 169 10.79 30.47 -15.05
CA ARG A 169 11.67 29.36 -15.45
C ARG A 169 12.90 29.20 -14.56
N GLU A 170 13.49 30.33 -14.09
CA GLU A 170 14.68 30.29 -13.24
C GLU A 170 14.33 29.65 -11.86
N VAL A 171 13.17 29.98 -11.33
CA VAL A 171 12.63 29.34 -10.11
C VAL A 171 12.49 27.84 -10.32
N ARG A 172 11.87 27.39 -11.42
CA ARG A 172 11.71 25.97 -11.71
C ARG A 172 13.04 25.23 -11.82
N GLU A 173 14.02 25.82 -12.54
CA GLU A 173 15.37 25.25 -12.71
C GLU A 173 16.08 25.12 -11.36
N LYS A 174 16.08 26.16 -10.55
CA LYS A 174 16.70 26.18 -9.22
C LYS A 174 16.08 25.09 -8.31
N VAL A 175 14.74 25.05 -8.27
CA VAL A 175 14.00 24.06 -7.47
C VAL A 175 14.27 22.64 -7.93
N TYR A 176 14.26 22.39 -9.25
CA TYR A 176 14.58 21.08 -9.81
C TYR A 176 15.96 20.60 -9.36
N HIS A 177 16.98 21.45 -9.48
CA HIS A 177 18.33 21.09 -9.09
C HIS A 177 18.47 20.85 -7.58
N LEU A 178 17.80 21.63 -6.74
CA LEU A 178 17.76 21.39 -5.29
C LEU A 178 17.19 20.02 -4.97
N ILE A 179 16.02 19.69 -5.53
CA ILE A 179 15.37 18.39 -5.33
C ILE A 179 16.28 17.25 -5.82
N GLN A 180 16.80 17.35 -7.05
CA GLN A 180 17.63 16.29 -7.63
C GLN A 180 18.94 16.07 -6.87
N ASN A 181 19.58 17.15 -6.43
CA ASN A 181 20.82 17.06 -5.66
C ASN A 181 20.56 16.44 -4.28
N ARG A 182 19.43 16.76 -3.63
CA ARG A 182 19.06 16.15 -2.35
C ARG A 182 18.81 14.65 -2.49
N ILE A 183 18.08 14.22 -3.52
CA ILE A 183 17.85 12.79 -3.80
C ILE A 183 19.17 12.08 -4.12
N LYS A 184 20.04 12.71 -4.92
CA LYS A 184 21.35 12.13 -5.25
C LYS A 184 22.27 11.97 -4.06
N ALA A 185 22.16 12.80 -3.03
CA ALA A 185 22.95 12.68 -1.82
C ALA A 185 22.71 11.35 -1.08
N ASP A 186 21.51 10.78 -1.19
CA ASP A 186 21.14 9.48 -0.56
C ASP A 186 21.33 8.28 -1.52
N ARG A 187 21.95 8.48 -2.68
CA ARG A 187 22.05 7.45 -3.73
C ARG A 187 22.63 6.14 -3.23
N GLU A 188 23.70 6.18 -2.46
CA GLU A 188 24.35 4.95 -1.97
C GLU A 188 23.45 4.21 -0.97
N ALA A 189 22.79 4.94 -0.07
CA ALA A 189 21.82 4.34 0.86
C ALA A 189 20.66 3.65 0.12
N TYR A 190 20.14 4.27 -0.94
CA TYR A 190 19.11 3.64 -1.79
C TYR A 190 19.64 2.42 -2.55
N ASN A 191 20.86 2.47 -3.06
CA ASN A 191 21.49 1.35 -3.77
C ASN A 191 21.70 0.15 -2.85
N ASP A 192 22.17 0.38 -1.62
CA ASP A 192 22.38 -0.69 -0.64
C ASP A 192 21.04 -1.31 -0.23
N LEU A 193 20.06 -0.48 0.08
CA LEU A 193 18.69 -0.92 0.38
C LEU A 193 18.07 -1.73 -0.78
N TRP A 194 18.28 -1.29 -2.02
CA TRP A 194 17.80 -2.00 -3.20
C TRP A 194 18.45 -3.39 -3.33
N ARG A 195 19.76 -3.52 -3.08
CA ARG A 195 20.45 -4.82 -3.11
C ARG A 195 19.85 -5.76 -2.07
N GLU A 196 19.64 -5.30 -0.85
CA GLU A 196 19.04 -6.11 0.21
C GLU A 196 17.60 -6.53 -0.12
N LEU A 197 16.79 -5.63 -0.67
CA LEU A 197 15.44 -5.94 -1.16
C LEU A 197 15.46 -7.02 -2.24
N MET A 198 16.37 -6.91 -3.21
CA MET A 198 16.50 -7.88 -4.30
C MET A 198 16.94 -9.24 -3.79
N ASP A 199 17.93 -9.31 -2.90
CA ASP A 199 18.43 -10.56 -2.36
C ASP A 199 17.37 -11.27 -1.51
N THR A 200 16.64 -10.50 -0.69
CA THR A 200 15.52 -11.04 0.11
C THR A 200 14.40 -11.58 -0.80
N ARG A 201 14.03 -10.87 -1.85
CA ARG A 201 13.03 -11.31 -2.83
C ARG A 201 13.44 -12.55 -3.61
N LYS A 202 14.72 -12.66 -3.99
CA LYS A 202 15.25 -13.88 -4.63
C LYS A 202 15.11 -15.09 -3.73
N GLN A 203 15.46 -14.97 -2.47
CA GLN A 203 15.32 -16.05 -1.49
C GLN A 203 13.86 -16.48 -1.31
N MET A 204 12.92 -15.53 -1.27
CA MET A 204 11.48 -15.84 -1.20
C MET A 204 10.99 -16.61 -2.42
N VAL A 205 11.48 -16.28 -3.61
CA VAL A 205 11.15 -16.94 -4.87
C VAL A 205 11.68 -18.38 -4.87
N GLU A 206 12.92 -18.57 -4.46
CA GLU A 206 13.56 -19.89 -4.34
C GLU A 206 12.77 -20.80 -3.38
N ASN A 207 12.40 -20.29 -2.21
CA ASN A 207 11.58 -21.01 -1.24
C ASN A 207 10.19 -21.38 -1.81
N ALA A 208 9.59 -20.50 -2.63
CA ALA A 208 8.30 -20.75 -3.27
C ALA A 208 8.38 -21.71 -4.48
N GLY A 209 9.60 -22.07 -4.96
CA GLY A 209 9.80 -22.92 -6.13
C GLY A 209 9.41 -22.23 -7.44
N LEU A 210 9.57 -20.90 -7.53
CA LEU A 210 9.25 -20.11 -8.71
C LEU A 210 10.54 -19.68 -9.44
N ASP A 211 10.44 -19.34 -10.73
CA ASP A 211 11.59 -18.96 -11.55
C ASP A 211 12.09 -17.54 -11.27
N ASN A 212 11.20 -16.63 -10.91
CA ASN A 212 11.54 -15.22 -10.72
C ASN A 212 10.53 -14.48 -9.86
N TYR A 213 10.95 -13.30 -9.34
CA TYR A 213 10.09 -12.47 -8.47
C TYR A 213 8.88 -11.88 -9.19
N ARG A 214 8.89 -11.77 -10.53
CA ARG A 214 7.72 -11.31 -11.28
C ARG A 214 6.57 -12.30 -11.16
N GLN A 215 6.83 -13.61 -11.27
CA GLN A 215 5.84 -14.66 -11.06
C GLN A 215 5.29 -14.62 -9.63
N TYR A 216 6.16 -14.51 -8.63
CA TYR A 216 5.77 -14.36 -7.24
C TYR A 216 4.85 -13.15 -7.05
N ALA A 217 5.30 -11.97 -7.46
CA ALA A 217 4.55 -10.73 -7.32
C ALA A 217 3.23 -10.71 -8.14
N TRP A 218 3.13 -11.48 -9.21
CA TRP A 218 1.91 -11.60 -10.01
C TRP A 218 0.81 -12.29 -9.22
N LEU A 219 1.15 -13.42 -8.58
CA LEU A 219 0.26 -14.17 -7.69
C LEU A 219 -0.08 -13.38 -6.42
N ASP A 220 0.94 -12.82 -5.75
CA ASP A 220 0.82 -12.02 -4.53
C ASP A 220 -0.12 -10.80 -4.69
N ARG A 221 -0.19 -10.24 -5.90
CA ARG A 221 -1.06 -9.12 -6.25
C ARG A 221 -2.40 -9.52 -6.86
N ASN A 222 -2.74 -10.80 -6.80
CA ASN A 222 -4.00 -11.35 -7.34
C ASN A 222 -4.26 -10.96 -8.81
N ARG A 223 -3.22 -10.93 -9.64
CA ARG A 223 -3.31 -10.62 -11.06
C ARG A 223 -3.64 -11.88 -11.85
N HIS A 224 -4.93 -12.24 -11.89
CA HIS A 224 -5.40 -13.50 -12.48
C HIS A 224 -5.94 -13.36 -13.90
N ASP A 225 -6.34 -12.15 -14.31
CA ASP A 225 -7.11 -11.95 -15.54
C ASP A 225 -6.25 -11.55 -16.75
N TYR A 226 -4.94 -11.35 -16.53
CA TYR A 226 -3.93 -11.08 -17.56
C TYR A 226 -2.56 -11.58 -17.13
N SER A 227 -1.75 -11.93 -18.11
CA SER A 227 -0.39 -12.47 -17.92
C SER A 227 0.68 -11.36 -17.87
N PRO A 228 1.90 -11.65 -17.40
CA PRO A 228 3.05 -10.76 -17.56
C PRO A 228 3.34 -10.42 -19.04
N GLU A 229 3.06 -11.32 -19.95
CA GLU A 229 3.22 -11.15 -21.39
C GLU A 229 2.24 -10.14 -21.95
N ASP A 230 0.95 -10.21 -21.54
CA ASP A 230 -0.07 -9.20 -21.90
C ASP A 230 0.31 -7.79 -21.39
N ALA A 231 0.93 -7.72 -20.21
CA ALA A 231 1.45 -6.44 -19.68
C ALA A 231 2.63 -5.89 -20.49
N LEU A 232 3.48 -6.75 -21.07
CA LEU A 232 4.55 -6.33 -21.99
C LEU A 232 3.96 -5.82 -23.31
N GLU A 233 2.98 -6.52 -23.88
CA GLU A 233 2.28 -6.08 -25.09
C GLU A 233 1.61 -4.72 -24.88
N PHE A 234 0.96 -4.52 -23.71
CA PHE A 234 0.41 -3.21 -23.34
C PHE A 234 1.49 -2.12 -23.26
N THR A 235 2.67 -2.45 -22.74
CA THR A 235 3.80 -1.52 -22.68
C THR A 235 4.30 -1.14 -24.09
N GLU A 236 4.34 -2.08 -25.01
CA GLU A 236 4.68 -1.83 -26.42
C GLU A 236 3.64 -0.94 -27.11
N ALA A 237 2.36 -1.17 -26.83
CA ALA A 237 1.28 -0.28 -27.31
C ALA A 237 1.44 1.15 -26.77
N ILE A 238 1.80 1.32 -25.49
CA ILE A 238 2.11 2.64 -24.91
C ILE A 238 3.31 3.26 -25.66
N ALA A 239 4.39 2.51 -25.86
CA ALA A 239 5.58 3.01 -26.55
C ALA A 239 5.29 3.46 -27.98
N SER A 240 4.47 2.73 -28.70
CA SER A 240 4.13 3.03 -30.11
C SER A 240 3.09 4.13 -30.30
N VAL A 241 2.18 4.33 -29.33
CA VAL A 241 1.04 5.26 -29.46
C VAL A 241 1.15 6.46 -28.51
N ALA A 242 1.30 6.19 -27.22
CA ALA A 242 1.26 7.25 -26.21
C ALA A 242 2.56 8.10 -26.21
N VAL A 243 3.72 7.46 -26.38
CA VAL A 243 5.00 8.19 -26.41
C VAL A 243 5.05 9.20 -27.56
N PRO A 244 4.77 8.84 -28.83
CA PRO A 244 4.73 9.82 -29.92
C PRO A 244 3.63 10.90 -29.75
N ALA A 245 2.50 10.56 -29.13
CA ALA A 245 1.47 11.55 -28.82
C ALA A 245 1.97 12.58 -27.79
N ASN A 246 2.67 12.09 -26.75
CA ASN A 246 3.28 12.97 -25.75
C ASN A 246 4.41 13.83 -26.33
N GLU A 247 5.24 13.29 -27.22
CA GLU A 247 6.28 14.05 -27.92
C GLU A 247 5.66 15.20 -28.73
N ARG A 248 4.58 14.95 -29.48
CA ARG A 248 3.84 16.01 -30.19
C ARG A 248 3.28 17.06 -29.24
N ARG A 249 2.77 16.65 -28.08
CA ARG A 249 2.29 17.57 -27.04
C ARG A 249 3.42 18.44 -26.51
N LEU A 250 4.56 17.85 -26.18
CA LEU A 250 5.73 18.54 -25.67
C LEU A 250 6.30 19.52 -26.73
N GLU A 251 6.38 19.12 -28.00
CA GLU A 251 6.86 19.99 -29.08
C GLU A 251 5.91 21.18 -29.31
N LYS A 252 4.60 20.97 -29.19
CA LYS A 252 3.61 22.05 -29.21
C LYS A 252 3.80 23.02 -28.04
N ALA A 253 4.01 22.48 -26.85
CA ALA A 253 4.29 23.27 -25.64
C ALA A 253 5.60 24.05 -25.78
N ARG A 254 6.68 23.41 -26.26
CA ARG A 254 7.98 24.07 -26.54
C ARG A 254 7.85 25.31 -27.43
N LYS A 255 7.16 25.13 -28.57
CA LYS A 255 6.91 26.22 -29.52
C LYS A 255 6.11 27.35 -28.90
N LYS A 256 5.10 27.03 -28.12
CA LYS A 256 4.21 27.99 -27.45
C LYS A 256 4.96 28.83 -26.41
N MET A 257 5.85 28.18 -25.65
CA MET A 257 6.69 28.86 -24.66
C MET A 257 7.89 29.61 -25.28
N GLY A 258 8.15 29.42 -26.58
CA GLY A 258 9.26 30.08 -27.26
C GLY A 258 10.65 29.55 -26.87
N TYR A 259 10.75 28.29 -26.42
CA TYR A 259 12.01 27.70 -25.97
C TYR A 259 12.71 26.94 -27.11
N ASP A 260 14.03 27.05 -27.18
CA ASP A 260 14.86 26.26 -28.10
C ASP A 260 14.81 24.77 -27.77
N SER A 261 14.77 24.43 -26.46
CA SER A 261 14.61 23.06 -25.97
C SER A 261 13.89 23.06 -24.64
N LEU A 262 13.07 22.01 -24.43
CA LEU A 262 12.51 21.72 -23.11
C LEU A 262 13.54 21.05 -22.23
N LYS A 263 13.53 21.44 -20.97
CA LYS A 263 14.30 20.80 -19.89
C LYS A 263 13.34 20.05 -18.95
N PRO A 264 13.82 19.15 -18.09
CA PRO A 264 12.95 18.43 -17.17
C PRO A 264 12.05 19.32 -16.31
N TRP A 265 12.51 20.50 -15.94
CA TRP A 265 11.74 21.47 -15.17
C TRP A 265 10.70 22.25 -15.97
N ASP A 266 10.65 22.07 -17.29
CA ASP A 266 9.62 22.68 -18.14
C ASP A 266 8.40 21.77 -18.36
N ALA A 267 8.44 20.51 -17.87
CA ALA A 267 7.42 19.50 -18.17
C ALA A 267 6.07 19.74 -17.47
N SER A 268 6.07 20.45 -16.33
CA SER A 268 4.91 20.63 -15.46
C SER A 268 4.28 22.02 -15.52
N VAL A 269 4.89 22.97 -16.23
CA VAL A 269 4.36 24.34 -16.35
C VAL A 269 3.28 24.41 -17.44
N ASP A 270 2.29 25.27 -17.22
CA ASP A 270 1.30 25.57 -18.26
C ASP A 270 1.94 26.35 -19.42
N PRO A 271 1.91 25.83 -20.67
CA PRO A 271 2.49 26.52 -21.82
C PRO A 271 1.77 27.82 -22.19
N ASP A 272 0.59 28.08 -21.63
CA ASP A 272 -0.14 29.36 -21.77
C ASP A 272 0.31 30.42 -20.75
N GLY A 273 1.24 30.06 -19.84
CA GLY A 273 1.71 30.98 -18.81
C GLY A 273 0.67 31.26 -17.71
N ARG A 274 -0.36 30.40 -17.59
CA ARG A 274 -1.34 30.54 -16.52
C ARG A 274 -0.76 30.04 -15.20
N GLU A 275 -1.04 30.76 -14.13
CA GLU A 275 -0.69 30.32 -12.79
C GLU A 275 -1.37 28.99 -12.45
N PRO A 276 -0.74 28.14 -11.63
CA PRO A 276 -1.34 26.90 -11.16
C PRO A 276 -2.66 27.15 -10.45
N LEU A 277 -3.65 26.30 -10.75
CA LEU A 277 -4.94 26.34 -10.05
C LEU A 277 -4.73 26.05 -8.55
N LYS A 278 -5.14 27.01 -7.71
CA LYS A 278 -5.09 26.88 -6.26
C LYS A 278 -6.51 26.68 -5.74
N ALA A 279 -6.89 25.43 -5.53
CA ALA A 279 -8.25 25.09 -5.14
C ALA A 279 -8.56 25.42 -3.66
N TYR A 280 -7.54 25.45 -2.79
CA TYR A 280 -7.66 25.78 -1.36
C TYR A 280 -6.36 26.39 -0.84
N GLU A 281 -6.45 27.13 0.26
CA GLU A 281 -5.29 27.75 0.92
C GLU A 281 -4.98 27.10 2.27
N THR A 282 -5.98 26.60 2.96
CA THR A 282 -5.83 25.97 4.27
C THR A 282 -6.41 24.56 4.27
N VAL A 283 -5.97 23.73 5.24
CA VAL A 283 -6.52 22.37 5.45
C VAL A 283 -8.03 22.44 5.76
N GLU A 284 -8.47 23.42 6.54
CA GLU A 284 -9.90 23.62 6.85
C GLU A 284 -10.72 23.90 5.57
N GLU A 285 -10.22 24.79 4.73
CA GLU A 285 -10.86 25.09 3.43
C GLU A 285 -10.89 23.86 2.52
N PHE A 286 -9.82 23.04 2.51
CA PHE A 286 -9.77 21.78 1.77
C PHE A 286 -10.85 20.81 2.27
N ILE A 287 -10.97 20.61 3.59
CA ILE A 287 -11.98 19.74 4.20
C ILE A 287 -13.39 20.21 3.83
N ASN A 288 -13.70 21.51 4.06
CA ASN A 288 -15.01 22.07 3.78
C ASN A 288 -15.42 21.98 2.30
N LYS A 289 -14.49 22.25 1.40
CA LYS A 289 -14.74 22.13 -0.06
C LYS A 289 -14.91 20.66 -0.47
N SER A 290 -14.13 19.75 0.10
CA SER A 290 -14.27 18.33 -0.16
C SER A 290 -15.62 17.80 0.30
N GLU A 291 -16.05 18.15 1.50
CA GLU A 291 -17.38 17.81 2.02
C GLU A 291 -18.49 18.33 1.10
N ALA A 292 -18.38 19.59 0.67
CA ALA A 292 -19.36 20.18 -0.24
C ALA A 292 -19.45 19.41 -1.58
N VAL A 293 -18.31 18.99 -2.14
CA VAL A 293 -18.25 18.17 -3.37
C VAL A 293 -18.92 16.82 -3.14
N PHE A 294 -18.58 16.11 -2.05
CA PHE A 294 -19.20 14.82 -1.73
C PHE A 294 -20.71 14.94 -1.56
N ASN A 295 -21.20 15.96 -0.83
CA ASN A 295 -22.64 16.22 -0.68
C ASN A 295 -23.36 16.55 -1.99
N GLN A 296 -22.66 17.19 -2.96
CA GLN A 296 -23.23 17.46 -4.29
C GLN A 296 -23.33 16.21 -5.15
N VAL A 297 -22.40 15.28 -5.01
CA VAL A 297 -22.39 14.02 -5.75
C VAL A 297 -23.48 13.09 -5.18
N ASP A 298 -23.47 12.88 -3.88
CA ASP A 298 -24.43 12.09 -3.13
C ASP A 298 -24.40 12.48 -1.63
N PRO A 299 -25.55 12.82 -1.02
CA PRO A 299 -25.62 13.14 0.40
C PRO A 299 -25.12 12.01 1.33
N GLU A 300 -25.24 10.73 0.92
CA GLU A 300 -24.73 9.59 1.66
C GLU A 300 -23.20 9.60 1.69
N LEU A 301 -22.54 9.87 0.55
CA LEU A 301 -21.10 10.05 0.48
C LEU A 301 -20.63 11.23 1.35
N GLY A 302 -21.38 12.33 1.38
CA GLY A 302 -21.11 13.45 2.28
C GLY A 302 -21.16 13.06 3.75
N SER A 303 -22.10 12.18 4.13
CA SER A 303 -22.19 11.68 5.51
C SER A 303 -21.00 10.78 5.88
N TYR A 304 -20.53 9.93 4.94
CA TYR A 304 -19.33 9.11 5.14
C TYR A 304 -18.07 9.97 5.28
N PHE A 305 -17.93 11.01 4.46
CA PHE A 305 -16.80 11.93 4.56
C PHE A 305 -16.70 12.62 5.94
N LYS A 306 -17.85 12.97 6.55
CA LYS A 306 -17.89 13.54 7.91
C LYS A 306 -17.40 12.58 9.00
N THR A 307 -17.55 11.26 8.78
CA THR A 307 -17.14 10.24 9.73
C THR A 307 -15.63 9.95 9.62
N MET A 308 -15.03 10.22 8.47
CA MET A 308 -13.58 10.07 8.24
C MET A 308 -12.78 11.16 8.92
#